data_9615c8676d84dcf723b4d5e6f8e9f6ff
#
_entry.id   9615c8676d84dcf723b4d5e6f8e9f6ff
#
_cell.length_a   1.000
_cell.length_b   1.000
_cell.length_c   1.000
_cell.angle_alpha   90.00
_cell.angle_beta   90.00
_cell.angle_gamma   90.00
#
_symmetry.space_group_name_H-M   'P 1'
#
loop_
_entity.id
_entity.type
_entity.pdbx_description
1 polymer ?
#
loop_
_entity_poly.entity_id
_entity_poly.type
_entity_poly.pdbx_seq_one_letter_code
_entity_poly.pdbx_strand_id
1 'polypeptide(L)'
;MHLYEQIKSHFIIPDAYSDWSDYRNHLTRMIIESTNQVSLPLSFHQGMTDSDLLPTLLILGAGACNDLNLADLSPHFSHITLLDEDHDAMQHALQQYDLTEDSHITCECTSLTGITEQDYMEFCDELSYFLAEHNDDITPMSFCRHAVSLVKQTLSNITYTNILEPSSYDHVCCFGVHSQLLAMYSYIFHAFDMNLRNGLFRNTDASVCDNATVLYMQTLKEWNDTLIPQINTQILECARQTAWFGLEIKRSTDPSPLTIEGARQAISDLQTRHLAITSHTTVWPFCPEDHLLYDMWIARVNLQS
;
A
#
# COMPACT_ATOMS: atom_id res chain seq x y z
N MET A 1 1.68 25.91 -2.74
CA MET A 1 1.52 24.47 -2.51
C MET A 1 1.12 23.88 -3.85
N HIS A 2 1.88 22.91 -4.35
CA HIS A 2 1.59 22.21 -5.61
C HIS A 2 0.25 21.45 -5.49
N LEU A 3 -0.50 21.27 -6.59
CA LEU A 3 -1.79 20.55 -6.56
C LEU A 3 -1.62 19.13 -6.01
N TYR A 4 -0.55 18.45 -6.39
CA TYR A 4 -0.20 17.14 -5.86
C TYR A 4 -0.11 17.14 -4.32
N GLU A 5 0.60 18.10 -3.73
CA GLU A 5 0.73 18.23 -2.28
C GLU A 5 -0.61 18.43 -1.57
N GLN A 6 -1.52 19.17 -2.21
CA GLN A 6 -2.87 19.34 -1.67
C GLN A 6 -3.63 18.02 -1.68
N ILE A 7 -3.53 17.26 -2.78
CA ILE A 7 -4.17 15.95 -2.89
C ILE A 7 -3.55 14.98 -1.87
N LYS A 8 -2.21 14.90 -1.79
CA LYS A 8 -1.49 14.03 -0.84
C LYS A 8 -1.92 14.30 0.62
N SER A 9 -2.09 15.56 0.99
CA SER A 9 -2.48 15.92 2.37
C SER A 9 -3.85 15.37 2.80
N HIS A 10 -4.75 15.06 1.87
CA HIS A 10 -6.06 14.47 2.18
C HIS A 10 -6.00 12.97 2.52
N PHE A 11 -4.85 12.32 2.30
CA PHE A 11 -4.64 10.89 2.65
C PHE A 11 -4.04 10.69 4.03
N ILE A 12 -3.59 11.76 4.68
CA ILE A 12 -3.12 11.70 6.06
C ILE A 12 -4.36 11.65 6.95
N ILE A 13 -4.55 10.52 7.65
CA ILE A 13 -5.61 10.38 8.66
C ILE A 13 -5.06 10.90 9.98
N PRO A 14 -5.50 12.08 10.47
CA PRO A 14 -4.86 12.76 11.59
C PRO A 14 -4.83 11.93 12.88
N ASP A 15 -5.92 11.21 13.17
CA ASP A 15 -6.11 10.47 14.42
C ASP A 15 -5.88 8.96 14.28
N ALA A 16 -5.27 8.52 13.15
CA ALA A 16 -5.02 7.10 12.87
C ALA A 16 -4.29 6.39 14.03
N TYR A 17 -3.35 7.07 14.68
CA TYR A 17 -2.62 6.47 15.79
C TYR A 17 -3.53 6.11 16.98
N SER A 18 -4.46 6.96 17.34
CA SER A 18 -5.43 6.70 18.42
C SER A 18 -6.54 5.76 17.96
N ASP A 19 -7.10 6.02 16.79
CA ASP A 19 -8.29 5.34 16.30
C ASP A 19 -8.04 3.87 15.95
N TRP A 20 -6.82 3.58 15.47
CA TRP A 20 -6.46 2.20 15.06
C TRP A 20 -5.83 1.38 16.19
N SER A 21 -5.83 1.87 17.43
CA SER A 21 -5.12 1.24 18.54
C SER A 21 -5.48 -0.24 18.74
N ASP A 22 -6.77 -0.60 18.74
CA ASP A 22 -7.22 -1.97 18.91
C ASP A 22 -6.83 -2.85 17.70
N TYR A 23 -7.00 -2.33 16.49
CA TYR A 23 -6.59 -3.00 15.25
C TYR A 23 -5.08 -3.24 15.23
N ARG A 24 -4.29 -2.21 15.48
CA ARG A 24 -2.83 -2.26 15.59
C ARG A 24 -2.35 -3.30 16.61
N ASN A 25 -2.90 -3.25 17.84
CA ASN A 25 -2.52 -4.18 18.89
C ASN A 25 -2.91 -5.63 18.54
N HIS A 26 -4.02 -5.82 17.83
CA HIS A 26 -4.42 -7.13 17.36
C HIS A 26 -3.43 -7.70 16.34
N LEU A 27 -3.08 -6.94 15.30
CA LEU A 27 -2.12 -7.36 14.28
C LEU A 27 -0.73 -7.62 14.87
N THR A 28 -0.24 -6.71 15.70
CA THR A 28 1.05 -6.82 16.37
C THR A 28 1.15 -8.11 17.19
N ARG A 29 0.13 -8.41 18.00
CA ARG A 29 0.08 -9.65 18.78
C ARG A 29 0.14 -10.89 17.90
N MET A 30 -0.59 -10.93 16.81
CA MET A 30 -0.59 -12.06 15.89
C MET A 30 0.79 -12.33 15.30
N ILE A 31 1.51 -11.27 14.91
CA ILE A 31 2.87 -11.39 14.40
C ILE A 31 3.78 -11.97 15.50
N ILE A 32 3.78 -11.40 16.71
CA ILE A 32 4.58 -11.86 17.84
C ILE A 32 4.27 -13.32 18.21
N GLU A 33 3.00 -13.71 18.26
CA GLU A 33 2.63 -15.09 18.57
C GLU A 33 3.12 -16.06 17.49
N SER A 34 3.21 -15.63 16.24
CA SER A 34 3.73 -16.47 15.16
C SER A 34 5.23 -16.69 15.23
N THR A 35 6.01 -15.70 15.69
CA THR A 35 7.47 -15.85 15.84
C THR A 35 7.82 -16.86 16.93
N ASN A 36 7.04 -16.89 18.02
CA ASN A 36 7.26 -17.81 19.13
C ASN A 36 6.97 -19.29 18.79
N GLN A 37 6.26 -19.57 17.68
CA GLN A 37 5.95 -20.94 17.24
C GLN A 37 7.07 -21.58 16.41
N VAL A 38 8.04 -20.79 15.92
CA VAL A 38 9.16 -21.25 15.11
C VAL A 38 10.39 -21.38 16.01
N SER A 39 10.43 -22.42 16.84
CA SER A 39 11.62 -22.73 17.64
C SER A 39 12.71 -23.30 16.74
N LEU A 40 13.85 -22.62 16.63
CA LEU A 40 15.05 -23.18 16.00
C LEU A 40 15.51 -24.44 16.77
N PRO A 41 15.99 -25.50 16.08
CA PRO A 41 16.53 -26.67 16.76
C PRO A 41 17.69 -26.30 17.68
N LEU A 42 17.68 -26.80 18.91
CA LEU A 42 18.66 -26.54 19.97
C LEU A 42 20.15 -26.78 19.59
N SER A 43 20.44 -27.37 18.46
CA SER A 43 21.80 -27.70 17.99
C SER A 43 22.60 -26.52 17.44
N PHE A 44 22.00 -25.33 17.27
CA PHE A 44 22.70 -24.16 16.69
C PHE A 44 23.19 -23.13 17.74
N HIS A 45 22.97 -23.34 19.01
CA HIS A 45 23.16 -22.31 20.06
C HIS A 45 24.58 -22.13 20.61
N GLN A 46 25.62 -22.80 20.08
CA GLN A 46 26.97 -22.62 20.61
C GLN A 46 27.63 -21.34 20.05
N GLY A 47 27.63 -20.29 20.87
CA GLY A 47 28.42 -19.07 20.64
C GLY A 47 27.67 -17.86 20.11
N MET A 48 26.35 -17.92 20.00
CA MET A 48 25.48 -16.78 19.62
C MET A 48 24.93 -16.09 20.87
N THR A 49 24.72 -14.78 20.79
CA THR A 49 23.99 -14.02 21.82
C THR A 49 22.49 -14.25 21.65
N ASP A 50 21.70 -14.02 22.70
CA ASP A 50 20.23 -14.16 22.62
C ASP A 50 19.63 -13.27 21.52
N SER A 51 20.23 -12.11 21.22
CA SER A 51 19.82 -11.20 20.16
C SER A 51 20.10 -11.77 18.76
N ASP A 52 21.15 -12.56 18.58
CA ASP A 52 21.48 -13.19 17.29
C ASP A 52 20.53 -14.33 16.92
N LEU A 53 19.69 -14.75 17.87
CA LEU A 53 18.70 -15.81 17.69
C LEU A 53 17.31 -15.28 17.33
N LEU A 54 17.10 -13.96 17.46
CA LEU A 54 15.82 -13.36 17.09
C LEU A 54 15.69 -13.22 15.57
N PRO A 55 14.47 -13.41 15.03
CA PRO A 55 14.22 -13.26 13.59
C PRO A 55 14.33 -11.80 13.13
N THR A 56 14.41 -11.61 11.81
CA THR A 56 14.34 -10.30 11.16
C THR A 56 12.94 -10.03 10.62
N LEU A 57 12.53 -8.76 10.61
CA LEU A 57 11.22 -8.33 10.11
C LEU A 57 11.37 -7.22 9.04
N LEU A 58 10.64 -7.36 7.95
CA LEU A 58 10.42 -6.29 6.97
C LEU A 58 8.95 -5.85 7.02
N ILE A 59 8.72 -4.54 7.11
CA ILE A 59 7.40 -3.91 7.03
C ILE A 59 7.34 -3.10 5.74
N LEU A 60 6.52 -3.55 4.79
CA LEU A 60 6.34 -2.92 3.48
C LEU A 60 5.15 -1.97 3.52
N GLY A 61 5.31 -0.78 2.93
CA GLY A 61 4.32 0.29 3.02
C GLY A 61 4.17 0.76 4.45
N ALA A 62 5.30 0.93 5.16
CA ALA A 62 5.33 1.19 6.58
C ALA A 62 4.64 2.52 6.96
N GLY A 63 4.79 3.56 6.13
CA GLY A 63 4.26 4.88 6.42
C GLY A 63 4.60 5.32 7.85
N ALA A 64 3.60 5.84 8.57
CA ALA A 64 3.71 6.18 9.99
C ALA A 64 3.52 4.98 10.94
N CYS A 65 3.53 3.74 10.45
CA CYS A 65 3.34 2.50 11.22
C CYS A 65 2.10 2.52 12.13
N ASN A 66 1.00 3.08 11.62
CA ASN A 66 -0.25 3.13 12.38
C ASN A 66 -0.93 1.76 12.51
N ASP A 67 -0.58 0.80 11.64
CA ASP A 67 -1.11 -0.57 11.63
C ASP A 67 -0.40 -1.50 12.62
N LEU A 68 0.85 -1.20 12.99
CA LEU A 68 1.70 -2.04 13.80
C LEU A 68 2.35 -1.26 14.94
N ASN A 69 2.39 -1.82 16.13
CA ASN A 69 3.06 -1.24 17.29
C ASN A 69 4.55 -1.59 17.26
N LEU A 70 5.39 -0.66 16.81
CA LEU A 70 6.83 -0.87 16.70
C LEU A 70 7.50 -1.08 18.06
N ALA A 71 7.01 -0.41 19.12
CA ALA A 71 7.58 -0.58 20.46
C ALA A 71 7.34 -1.99 21.01
N ASP A 72 6.18 -2.60 20.70
CA ASP A 72 5.90 -3.98 21.09
C ASP A 72 6.64 -4.99 20.19
N LEU A 73 6.89 -4.66 18.90
CA LEU A 73 7.61 -5.53 17.98
C LEU A 73 9.13 -5.55 18.24
N SER A 74 9.73 -4.39 18.50
CA SER A 74 11.20 -4.24 18.61
C SER A 74 11.87 -5.31 19.51
N PRO A 75 11.33 -5.68 20.69
CA PRO A 75 11.97 -6.69 21.54
C PRO A 75 11.94 -8.13 20.97
N HIS A 76 11.18 -8.39 19.92
CA HIS A 76 10.98 -9.72 19.34
C HIS A 76 11.76 -9.96 18.05
N PHE A 77 12.47 -8.95 17.54
CA PHE A 77 13.24 -9.03 16.30
C PHE A 77 14.67 -8.53 16.51
N SER A 78 15.64 -9.22 15.90
CA SER A 78 17.03 -8.76 15.87
C SER A 78 17.21 -7.51 15.01
N HIS A 79 16.36 -7.36 13.99
CA HIS A 79 16.34 -6.20 13.12
C HIS A 79 14.96 -6.01 12.50
N ILE A 80 14.50 -4.76 12.42
CA ILE A 80 13.27 -4.36 11.72
C ILE A 80 13.64 -3.36 10.63
N THR A 81 13.22 -3.65 9.41
CA THR A 81 13.32 -2.71 8.29
C THR A 81 11.94 -2.15 7.98
N LEU A 82 11.81 -0.82 8.00
CA LEU A 82 10.65 -0.08 7.49
C LEU A 82 10.94 0.31 6.05
N LEU A 83 10.10 -0.08 5.11
CA LEU A 83 10.23 0.28 3.71
C LEU A 83 8.99 1.02 3.24
N ASP A 84 9.18 2.26 2.78
CA ASP A 84 8.13 3.12 2.23
C ASP A 84 8.74 4.17 1.31
N GLU A 85 7.95 4.77 0.44
CA GLU A 85 8.38 5.93 -0.36
C GLU A 85 8.36 7.24 0.44
N ASP A 86 7.60 7.31 1.54
CA ASP A 86 7.49 8.47 2.42
C ASP A 86 8.46 8.36 3.60
N HIS A 87 9.67 8.89 3.41
CA HIS A 87 10.71 8.92 4.45
C HIS A 87 10.26 9.67 5.71
N ASP A 88 9.55 10.78 5.55
CA ASP A 88 9.12 11.62 6.68
C ASP A 88 8.06 10.90 7.52
N ALA A 89 7.18 10.13 6.90
CA ALA A 89 6.21 9.29 7.60
C ALA A 89 6.91 8.21 8.44
N MET A 90 7.93 7.52 7.90
CA MET A 90 8.72 6.55 8.66
C MET A 90 9.48 7.19 9.83
N GLN A 91 10.08 8.37 9.64
CA GLN A 91 10.73 9.10 10.72
C GLN A 91 9.73 9.52 11.81
N HIS A 92 8.53 9.93 11.40
CA HIS A 92 7.43 10.22 12.34
C HIS A 92 7.06 8.98 13.15
N ALA A 93 6.99 7.79 12.52
CA ALA A 93 6.76 6.53 13.22
C ALA A 93 7.79 6.29 14.32
N LEU A 94 9.08 6.43 14.02
CA LEU A 94 10.14 6.24 15.02
C LEU A 94 10.00 7.23 16.20
N GLN A 95 9.66 8.50 15.92
CA GLN A 95 9.42 9.49 16.96
C GLN A 95 8.22 9.13 17.84
N GLN A 96 7.12 8.71 17.21
CA GLN A 96 5.87 8.35 17.88
C GLN A 96 6.02 7.17 18.85
N TYR A 97 6.92 6.24 18.55
CA TYR A 97 7.19 5.06 19.37
C TYR A 97 8.45 5.20 20.27
N ASP A 98 9.07 6.39 20.34
CA ASP A 98 10.33 6.64 21.09
C ASP A 98 11.49 5.71 20.66
N LEU A 99 11.58 5.40 19.35
CA LEU A 99 12.55 4.48 18.76
C LEU A 99 13.59 5.15 17.83
N THR A 100 13.71 6.48 17.87
CA THR A 100 14.63 7.25 17.01
C THR A 100 16.09 6.86 17.14
N GLU A 101 16.51 6.41 18.32
CA GLU A 101 17.87 6.00 18.63
C GLU A 101 18.05 4.47 18.61
N ASP A 102 17.02 3.72 18.23
CA ASP A 102 17.08 2.26 18.18
C ASP A 102 17.83 1.81 16.91
N SER A 103 19.07 1.35 17.09
CA SER A 103 19.93 0.87 16.01
C SER A 103 19.45 -0.43 15.33
N HIS A 104 18.43 -1.10 15.92
CA HIS A 104 17.84 -2.32 15.36
C HIS A 104 16.73 -2.01 14.35
N ILE A 105 16.35 -0.73 14.16
CA ILE A 105 15.34 -0.32 13.19
C ILE A 105 15.98 0.54 12.12
N THR A 106 15.77 0.19 10.85
CA THR A 106 16.22 0.98 9.69
C THR A 106 15.04 1.39 8.83
N CYS A 107 15.15 2.58 8.22
CA CYS A 107 14.19 3.09 7.24
C CYS A 107 14.81 3.04 5.85
N GLU A 108 14.16 2.35 4.93
CA GLU A 108 14.53 2.28 3.51
C GLU A 108 13.50 3.04 2.68
N CYS A 109 13.93 4.19 2.10
CA CYS A 109 13.06 5.00 1.26
C CYS A 109 13.07 4.45 -0.17
N THR A 110 12.05 3.67 -0.51
CA THR A 110 11.95 3.00 -1.81
C THR A 110 10.49 2.77 -2.21
N SER A 111 10.16 3.03 -3.48
CA SER A 111 8.85 2.75 -4.04
C SER A 111 8.70 1.29 -4.45
N LEU A 112 7.64 0.61 -3.99
CA LEU A 112 7.29 -0.76 -4.38
C LEU A 112 6.93 -0.92 -5.85
N THR A 113 6.45 0.15 -6.47
CA THR A 113 6.02 0.16 -7.87
C THR A 113 7.08 0.71 -8.82
N GLY A 114 8.08 1.39 -8.29
CA GLY A 114 9.02 2.21 -9.06
C GLY A 114 8.44 3.55 -9.53
N ILE A 115 7.18 3.86 -9.19
CA ILE A 115 6.57 5.18 -9.39
C ILE A 115 7.09 6.07 -8.25
N THR A 116 7.47 7.28 -8.59
CA THR A 116 8.01 8.25 -7.63
C THR A 116 7.05 9.42 -7.43
N GLU A 117 7.26 10.19 -6.38
CA GLU A 117 6.53 11.45 -6.15
C GLU A 117 6.67 12.41 -7.33
N GLN A 118 7.84 12.43 -7.98
CA GLN A 118 8.07 13.23 -9.17
C GLN A 118 7.15 12.83 -10.34
N ASP A 119 6.88 11.53 -10.53
CA ASP A 119 5.97 11.04 -11.57
C ASP A 119 4.53 11.54 -11.34
N TYR A 120 4.08 11.59 -10.08
CA TYR A 120 2.77 12.13 -9.74
C TYR A 120 2.68 13.65 -9.94
N MET A 121 3.75 14.38 -9.60
CA MET A 121 3.83 15.82 -9.85
C MET A 121 3.81 16.12 -11.35
N GLU A 122 4.58 15.41 -12.15
CA GLU A 122 4.59 15.53 -13.60
C GLU A 122 3.22 15.21 -14.21
N PHE A 123 2.54 14.19 -13.70
CA PHE A 123 1.18 13.87 -14.13
C PHE A 123 0.19 15.02 -13.86
N CYS A 124 0.26 15.66 -12.69
CA CYS A 124 -0.53 16.84 -12.36
C CYS A 124 -0.26 18.01 -13.32
N ASP A 125 1.03 18.28 -13.58
CA ASP A 125 1.46 19.40 -14.41
C ASP A 125 1.05 19.20 -15.88
N GLU A 126 1.25 18.01 -16.42
CA GLU A 126 0.87 17.67 -17.79
C GLU A 126 -0.65 17.75 -18.00
N LEU A 127 -1.47 17.30 -17.02
CA LEU A 127 -2.93 17.48 -17.09
C LEU A 127 -3.31 18.97 -17.06
N SER A 128 -2.66 19.75 -16.21
CA SER A 128 -2.91 21.20 -16.10
C SER A 128 -2.51 21.92 -17.38
N TYR A 129 -1.38 21.56 -17.96
CA TYR A 129 -0.89 22.12 -19.22
C TYR A 129 -1.83 21.79 -20.39
N PHE A 130 -2.25 20.52 -20.48
CA PHE A 130 -3.23 20.08 -21.51
C PHE A 130 -4.53 20.87 -21.43
N LEU A 131 -5.04 21.13 -20.22
CA LEU A 131 -6.25 21.93 -20.02
C LEU A 131 -6.06 23.38 -20.45
N ALA A 132 -4.90 23.97 -20.16
CA ALA A 132 -4.60 25.35 -20.54
C ALA A 132 -4.50 25.54 -22.09
N GLU A 133 -3.93 24.55 -22.77
CA GLU A 133 -3.76 24.61 -24.25
C GLU A 133 -5.06 24.33 -25.01
N HIS A 134 -5.95 23.49 -24.47
CA HIS A 134 -7.13 22.99 -25.21
C HIS A 134 -8.47 23.47 -24.62
N ASN A 135 -8.46 24.54 -23.82
CA ASN A 135 -9.62 25.01 -23.05
C ASN A 135 -10.92 25.14 -23.86
N ASP A 136 -10.84 25.53 -25.13
CA ASP A 136 -12.02 25.79 -25.98
C ASP A 136 -12.58 24.53 -26.68
N ASP A 137 -11.74 23.48 -26.85
CA ASP A 137 -12.08 22.29 -27.65
C ASP A 137 -12.04 20.97 -26.84
N ILE A 138 -11.87 21.06 -25.51
CA ILE A 138 -11.72 19.89 -24.67
C ILE A 138 -13.06 19.15 -24.49
N THR A 139 -13.01 17.83 -24.57
CA THR A 139 -14.14 16.94 -24.25
C THR A 139 -13.75 15.99 -23.12
N PRO A 140 -14.72 15.41 -22.37
CA PRO A 140 -14.42 14.40 -21.35
C PRO A 140 -13.56 13.26 -21.88
N MET A 141 -13.83 12.81 -23.10
CA MET A 141 -13.09 11.71 -23.72
C MET A 141 -11.66 12.10 -24.14
N SER A 142 -11.44 13.34 -24.66
CA SER A 142 -10.09 13.81 -25.01
C SER A 142 -9.22 13.99 -23.78
N PHE A 143 -9.77 14.55 -22.70
CA PHE A 143 -9.09 14.66 -21.41
C PHE A 143 -8.71 13.28 -20.84
N CYS A 144 -9.67 12.36 -20.80
CA CYS A 144 -9.43 11.00 -20.33
C CYS A 144 -8.36 10.28 -21.13
N ARG A 145 -8.39 10.37 -22.48
CA ARG A 145 -7.37 9.73 -23.34
C ARG A 145 -5.98 10.31 -23.12
N HIS A 146 -5.89 11.61 -22.86
CA HIS A 146 -4.62 12.23 -22.51
C HIS A 146 -4.09 11.70 -21.17
N ALA A 147 -4.93 11.66 -20.12
CA ALA A 147 -4.59 11.08 -18.84
C ALA A 147 -4.14 9.61 -18.96
N VAL A 148 -4.88 8.79 -19.72
CA VAL A 148 -4.51 7.39 -20.03
C VAL A 148 -3.14 7.32 -20.72
N SER A 149 -2.85 8.22 -21.65
CA SER A 149 -1.57 8.24 -22.37
C SER A 149 -0.41 8.54 -21.43
N LEU A 150 -0.57 9.50 -20.51
CA LEU A 150 0.43 9.86 -19.52
C LEU A 150 0.73 8.70 -18.57
N VAL A 151 -0.32 8.10 -17.98
CA VAL A 151 -0.14 6.93 -17.10
C VAL A 151 0.57 5.79 -17.84
N LYS A 152 0.16 5.46 -19.07
CA LYS A 152 0.83 4.43 -19.87
C LYS A 152 2.28 4.75 -20.15
N GLN A 153 2.61 6.01 -20.42
CA GLN A 153 3.99 6.43 -20.65
C GLN A 153 4.83 6.23 -19.39
N THR A 154 4.38 6.69 -18.22
CA THR A 154 5.10 6.50 -16.97
C THR A 154 5.31 5.02 -16.68
N LEU A 155 4.24 4.23 -16.71
CA LEU A 155 4.31 2.79 -16.39
C LEU A 155 5.15 1.99 -17.41
N SER A 156 5.23 2.43 -18.67
CA SER A 156 6.11 1.78 -19.66
C SER A 156 7.60 2.08 -19.46
N ASN A 157 7.91 3.19 -18.78
CA ASN A 157 9.28 3.61 -18.48
C ASN A 157 9.80 3.00 -17.17
N ILE A 158 8.91 2.49 -16.33
CA ILE A 158 9.30 1.83 -15.09
C ILE A 158 9.99 0.51 -15.44
N THR A 159 11.28 0.45 -15.13
CA THR A 159 12.00 -0.81 -15.12
C THR A 159 11.65 -1.51 -13.81
N TYR A 160 10.79 -2.52 -13.89
CA TYR A 160 10.42 -3.30 -12.74
C TYR A 160 11.65 -4.11 -12.28
N THR A 161 12.39 -3.54 -11.34
CA THR A 161 13.52 -4.22 -10.71
C THR A 161 13.03 -4.91 -9.45
N ASN A 162 13.53 -6.11 -9.16
CA ASN A 162 13.34 -6.71 -7.85
C ASN A 162 14.02 -5.80 -6.82
N ILE A 163 13.23 -5.06 -6.06
CA ILE A 163 13.72 -4.18 -4.99
C ILE A 163 14.00 -4.95 -3.70
N LEU A 164 13.40 -6.14 -3.58
CA LEU A 164 13.56 -7.02 -2.43
C LEU A 164 14.49 -8.18 -2.80
N GLU A 165 15.56 -8.33 -2.03
CA GLU A 165 16.47 -9.46 -2.19
C GLU A 165 15.80 -10.76 -1.70
N PRO A 166 15.88 -11.86 -2.46
CA PRO A 166 15.30 -13.13 -2.05
C PRO A 166 15.83 -13.63 -0.70
N SER A 167 14.94 -14.16 0.12
CA SER A 167 15.26 -14.76 1.42
C SER A 167 16.07 -13.83 2.35
N SER A 168 15.79 -12.53 2.35
CA SER A 168 16.52 -11.54 3.14
C SER A 168 15.96 -11.40 4.56
N TYR A 169 14.67 -11.63 4.74
CA TYR A 169 13.99 -11.47 6.02
C TYR A 169 13.31 -12.75 6.46
N ASP A 170 13.23 -12.98 7.78
CA ASP A 170 12.49 -14.13 8.30
C ASP A 170 10.99 -13.92 8.16
N HIS A 171 10.53 -12.71 8.46
CA HIS A 171 9.11 -12.32 8.36
C HIS A 171 8.96 -11.06 7.52
N VAL A 172 7.92 -11.02 6.71
CA VAL A 172 7.55 -9.85 5.89
C VAL A 172 6.09 -9.51 6.16
N CYS A 173 5.79 -8.24 6.41
CA CYS A 173 4.43 -7.72 6.61
C CYS A 173 4.09 -6.70 5.53
N CYS A 174 2.89 -6.81 4.95
CA CYS A 174 2.36 -5.91 3.92
C CYS A 174 0.87 -5.69 4.18
N PHE A 175 0.51 -4.57 4.83
CA PHE A 175 -0.86 -4.25 5.22
C PHE A 175 -1.37 -3.00 4.51
N GLY A 176 -2.57 -3.05 3.90
CA GLY A 176 -3.20 -1.92 3.24
C GLY A 176 -2.52 -1.38 1.98
N VAL A 177 -1.45 -2.03 1.49
CA VAL A 177 -0.61 -1.52 0.39
C VAL A 177 -1.23 -1.76 -0.99
N HIS A 178 -1.78 -2.94 -1.24
CA HIS A 178 -2.21 -3.36 -2.58
C HIS A 178 -3.33 -2.50 -3.17
N SER A 179 -4.17 -1.92 -2.34
CA SER A 179 -5.21 -0.98 -2.75
C SER A 179 -4.64 0.40 -3.11
N GLN A 180 -3.42 0.71 -2.64
CA GLN A 180 -2.79 2.03 -2.76
C GLN A 180 -1.83 2.16 -3.95
N LEU A 181 -1.38 1.05 -4.56
CA LEU A 181 -0.30 1.03 -5.56
C LEU A 181 -0.45 2.04 -6.70
N LEU A 182 -1.67 2.24 -7.21
CA LEU A 182 -1.99 3.22 -8.25
C LEU A 182 -3.04 4.23 -7.79
N ALA A 183 -3.36 4.27 -6.51
CA ALA A 183 -4.44 5.10 -5.96
C ALA A 183 -4.20 6.58 -6.22
N MET A 184 -2.95 7.06 -6.12
CA MET A 184 -2.63 8.47 -6.33
C MET A 184 -3.00 8.94 -7.75
N TYR A 185 -2.76 8.14 -8.79
CA TYR A 185 -3.23 8.45 -10.14
C TYR A 185 -4.75 8.56 -10.23
N SER A 186 -5.48 7.66 -9.53
CA SER A 186 -6.94 7.71 -9.46
C SER A 186 -7.42 9.00 -8.80
N TYR A 187 -6.79 9.40 -7.70
CA TYR A 187 -7.18 10.58 -6.94
C TYR A 187 -6.88 11.88 -7.69
N ILE A 188 -5.70 11.99 -8.31
CA ILE A 188 -5.34 13.13 -9.15
C ILE A 188 -6.36 13.27 -10.29
N PHE A 189 -6.61 12.18 -11.02
CA PHE A 189 -7.58 12.20 -12.11
C PHE A 189 -8.98 12.61 -11.62
N HIS A 190 -9.44 12.06 -10.50
CA HIS A 190 -10.73 12.39 -9.92
C HIS A 190 -10.85 13.87 -9.53
N ALA A 191 -9.79 14.45 -8.94
CA ALA A 191 -9.78 15.87 -8.60
C ALA A 191 -9.95 16.75 -9.84
N PHE A 192 -9.27 16.43 -10.94
CA PHE A 192 -9.46 17.12 -12.21
C PHE A 192 -10.85 16.90 -12.80
N ASP A 193 -11.32 15.65 -12.86
CA ASP A 193 -12.63 15.28 -13.42
C ASP A 193 -13.77 16.01 -12.68
N MET A 194 -13.73 16.05 -11.35
CA MET A 194 -14.70 16.78 -10.54
C MET A 194 -14.70 18.28 -10.85
N ASN A 195 -13.54 18.90 -10.97
CA ASN A 195 -13.43 20.32 -11.32
C ASN A 195 -13.97 20.58 -12.73
N LEU A 196 -13.68 19.73 -13.70
CA LEU A 196 -14.17 19.84 -15.08
C LEU A 196 -15.68 19.66 -15.16
N ARG A 197 -16.27 18.70 -14.45
CA ARG A 197 -17.72 18.48 -14.38
C ARG A 197 -18.43 19.69 -13.78
N ASN A 198 -17.87 20.32 -12.78
CA ASN A 198 -18.42 21.53 -12.15
C ASN A 198 -18.23 22.80 -13.01
N GLY A 199 -17.24 22.80 -13.90
CA GLY A 199 -16.86 23.91 -14.78
C GLY A 199 -17.21 23.69 -16.24
N LEU A 200 -16.21 23.29 -17.02
CA LEU A 200 -16.29 23.18 -18.48
C LEU A 200 -17.34 22.16 -18.96
N PHE A 201 -17.51 21.05 -18.25
CA PHE A 201 -18.42 19.96 -18.62
C PHE A 201 -19.79 20.03 -17.92
N ARG A 202 -20.10 21.14 -17.22
CA ARG A 202 -21.35 21.27 -16.44
C ARG A 202 -22.64 21.05 -17.26
N ASN A 203 -22.58 21.28 -18.57
CA ASN A 203 -23.69 21.10 -19.51
C ASN A 203 -23.58 19.82 -20.37
N THR A 204 -22.52 19.01 -20.11
CA THR A 204 -22.32 17.73 -20.80
C THR A 204 -23.17 16.67 -20.12
N ASP A 205 -23.72 15.74 -20.90
CA ASP A 205 -24.44 14.59 -20.34
C ASP A 205 -23.52 13.80 -19.39
N ALA A 206 -24.01 13.52 -18.19
CA ALA A 206 -23.26 12.81 -17.17
C ALA A 206 -22.74 11.45 -17.68
N SER A 207 -23.52 10.75 -18.50
CA SER A 207 -23.11 9.45 -19.07
C SER A 207 -21.86 9.55 -19.95
N VAL A 208 -21.62 10.69 -20.59
CA VAL A 208 -20.41 10.92 -21.42
C VAL A 208 -19.18 11.05 -20.51
N CYS A 209 -19.31 11.79 -19.40
CA CYS A 209 -18.25 11.92 -18.41
C CYS A 209 -17.98 10.57 -17.73
N ASP A 210 -19.03 9.85 -17.35
CA ASP A 210 -18.90 8.54 -16.68
C ASP A 210 -18.22 7.51 -17.59
N ASN A 211 -18.53 7.48 -18.87
CA ASN A 211 -17.85 6.61 -19.84
C ASN A 211 -16.36 6.93 -19.97
N ALA A 212 -15.99 8.22 -19.91
CA ALA A 212 -14.58 8.63 -19.93
C ALA A 212 -13.86 8.16 -18.64
N THR A 213 -14.48 8.37 -17.48
CA THR A 213 -13.93 7.92 -16.19
C THR A 213 -13.76 6.39 -16.16
N VAL A 214 -14.73 5.63 -16.66
CA VAL A 214 -14.65 4.17 -16.77
C VAL A 214 -13.44 3.73 -17.59
N LEU A 215 -13.15 4.39 -18.73
CA LEU A 215 -11.96 4.08 -19.53
C LEU A 215 -10.66 4.27 -18.75
N TYR A 216 -10.55 5.36 -17.97
CA TYR A 216 -9.38 5.63 -17.15
C TYR A 216 -9.20 4.58 -16.04
N MET A 217 -10.27 4.31 -15.31
CA MET A 217 -10.24 3.31 -14.22
C MET A 217 -9.95 1.90 -14.75
N GLN A 218 -10.46 1.56 -15.94
CA GLN A 218 -10.13 0.29 -16.59
C GLN A 218 -8.63 0.18 -16.92
N THR A 219 -7.99 1.30 -17.32
CA THR A 219 -6.55 1.33 -17.57
C THR A 219 -5.76 1.07 -16.28
N LEU A 220 -6.10 1.73 -15.17
CA LEU A 220 -5.46 1.48 -13.88
C LEU A 220 -5.64 0.03 -13.40
N LYS A 221 -6.85 -0.53 -13.64
CA LYS A 221 -7.12 -1.93 -13.33
C LYS A 221 -6.20 -2.88 -14.11
N GLU A 222 -6.05 -2.69 -15.41
CA GLU A 222 -5.17 -3.52 -16.27
C GLU A 222 -3.72 -3.50 -15.77
N TRP A 223 -3.27 -2.35 -15.24
CA TRP A 223 -1.94 -2.23 -14.64
C TRP A 223 -1.84 -2.92 -13.28
N ASN A 224 -2.85 -2.79 -12.42
CA ASN A 224 -2.92 -3.55 -11.18
C ASN A 224 -2.87 -5.06 -11.43
N ASP A 225 -3.58 -5.55 -12.46
CA ASP A 225 -3.57 -6.96 -12.85
C ASP A 225 -2.15 -7.45 -13.23
N THR A 226 -1.25 -6.55 -13.63
CA THR A 226 0.14 -6.85 -13.95
C THR A 226 1.09 -6.69 -12.76
N LEU A 227 0.95 -5.60 -12.00
CA LEU A 227 1.86 -5.24 -10.91
C LEU A 227 1.68 -6.12 -9.67
N ILE A 228 0.43 -6.38 -9.29
CA ILE A 228 0.11 -7.08 -8.05
C ILE A 228 0.69 -8.50 -7.97
N PRO A 229 0.60 -9.35 -9.02
CA PRO A 229 1.25 -10.67 -8.99
C PRO A 229 2.77 -10.60 -8.84
N GLN A 230 3.40 -9.56 -9.39
CA GLN A 230 4.85 -9.36 -9.29
C GLN A 230 5.24 -8.93 -7.87
N ILE A 231 4.48 -8.00 -7.26
CA ILE A 231 4.69 -7.57 -5.88
C ILE A 231 4.47 -8.74 -4.91
N ASN A 232 3.38 -9.50 -5.07
CA ASN A 232 3.15 -10.70 -4.26
C ASN A 232 4.32 -11.70 -4.38
N THR A 233 4.86 -11.87 -5.59
CA THR A 233 6.03 -12.74 -5.82
C THR A 233 7.24 -12.25 -5.03
N GLN A 234 7.57 -10.95 -5.13
CA GLN A 234 8.69 -10.38 -4.38
C GLN A 234 8.52 -10.52 -2.88
N ILE A 235 7.32 -10.25 -2.34
CA ILE A 235 7.02 -10.41 -0.92
C ILE A 235 7.27 -11.85 -0.46
N LEU A 236 6.75 -12.82 -1.23
CA LEU A 236 6.88 -14.25 -0.91
C LEU A 236 8.33 -14.75 -1.04
N GLU A 237 9.05 -14.30 -2.05
CA GLU A 237 10.46 -14.68 -2.27
C GLU A 237 11.40 -14.06 -1.26
N CYS A 238 11.10 -12.83 -0.79
CA CYS A 238 11.89 -12.11 0.20
C CYS A 238 11.80 -12.75 1.60
N ALA A 239 10.65 -13.33 1.94
CA ALA A 239 10.42 -13.95 3.23
C ALA A 239 10.99 -15.38 3.30
N ARG A 240 11.72 -15.70 4.38
CA ARG A 240 12.23 -17.05 4.65
C ARG A 240 11.22 -17.96 5.35
N GLN A 241 10.41 -17.37 6.23
CA GLN A 241 9.53 -18.13 7.13
C GLN A 241 8.06 -17.80 6.90
N THR A 242 7.68 -16.52 7.03
CA THR A 242 6.27 -16.11 6.86
C THR A 242 6.16 -14.79 6.13
N ALA A 243 5.12 -14.70 5.30
CA ALA A 243 4.65 -13.44 4.73
C ALA A 243 3.22 -13.15 5.24
N TRP A 244 3.00 -11.92 5.70
CA TRP A 244 1.71 -11.43 6.19
C TRP A 244 1.13 -10.43 5.22
N PHE A 245 -0.15 -10.61 4.89
CA PHE A 245 -0.90 -9.72 4.02
C PHE A 245 -2.14 -9.22 4.74
N GLY A 246 -2.37 -7.91 4.71
CA GLY A 246 -3.61 -7.28 5.14
C GLY A 246 -4.28 -6.61 3.94
N LEU A 247 -5.43 -7.14 3.52
CA LEU A 247 -6.09 -6.75 2.28
C LEU A 247 -7.54 -6.38 2.55
N GLU A 248 -7.97 -5.23 2.05
CA GLU A 248 -9.33 -4.73 2.20
C GLU A 248 -10.29 -5.55 1.34
N ILE A 249 -11.28 -6.19 1.97
CA ILE A 249 -12.28 -6.97 1.25
C ILE A 249 -13.41 -6.07 0.76
N LYS A 250 -13.93 -5.22 1.67
CA LYS A 250 -15.06 -4.33 1.43
C LYS A 250 -15.17 -3.26 2.51
N ARG A 251 -15.98 -2.23 2.28
CA ARG A 251 -16.44 -1.35 3.37
C ARG A 251 -17.42 -2.12 4.26
N SER A 252 -17.18 -2.12 5.58
CA SER A 252 -18.01 -2.87 6.54
C SER A 252 -19.45 -2.38 6.59
N THR A 253 -19.68 -1.10 6.29
CA THR A 253 -21.00 -0.47 6.31
C THR A 253 -21.78 -0.61 5.00
N ASP A 254 -21.15 -1.11 3.93
CA ASP A 254 -21.81 -1.25 2.63
C ASP A 254 -22.36 -2.68 2.46
N PRO A 255 -23.68 -2.85 2.24
CA PRO A 255 -24.26 -4.15 1.94
C PRO A 255 -23.83 -4.71 0.56
N SER A 256 -23.38 -3.84 -0.34
CA SER A 256 -22.83 -4.25 -1.64
C SER A 256 -21.35 -4.63 -1.48
N PRO A 257 -20.87 -5.75 -2.05
CA PRO A 257 -19.47 -6.09 -2.04
C PRO A 257 -18.72 -5.16 -3.01
N LEU A 258 -18.47 -3.91 -2.59
CA LEU A 258 -17.50 -3.05 -3.26
C LEU A 258 -16.12 -3.62 -2.99
N THR A 259 -15.71 -4.48 -3.86
CA THR A 259 -14.35 -5.03 -3.88
C THR A 259 -13.38 -3.92 -4.20
N ILE A 260 -12.47 -3.63 -3.29
CA ILE A 260 -11.36 -2.73 -3.53
C ILE A 260 -10.42 -3.46 -4.50
N GLU A 261 -10.27 -2.92 -5.71
CA GLU A 261 -9.76 -3.68 -6.86
C GLU A 261 -8.36 -4.26 -6.63
N GLY A 262 -7.41 -3.45 -6.15
CA GLY A 262 -6.04 -3.95 -5.92
C GLY A 262 -5.97 -5.06 -4.86
N ALA A 263 -6.69 -4.90 -3.75
CA ALA A 263 -6.76 -5.91 -2.71
C ALA A 263 -7.44 -7.21 -3.20
N ARG A 264 -8.54 -7.10 -3.96
CA ARG A 264 -9.21 -8.25 -4.57
C ARG A 264 -8.29 -9.03 -5.50
N GLN A 265 -7.51 -8.34 -6.31
CA GLN A 265 -6.55 -8.95 -7.22
C GLN A 265 -5.45 -9.68 -6.45
N ALA A 266 -4.93 -9.08 -5.36
CA ALA A 266 -3.91 -9.71 -4.51
C ALA A 266 -4.43 -10.99 -3.85
N ILE A 267 -5.67 -10.98 -3.32
CA ILE A 267 -6.31 -12.18 -2.74
C ILE A 267 -6.42 -13.28 -3.80
N SER A 268 -6.93 -12.94 -5.00
CA SER A 268 -7.11 -13.89 -6.09
C SER A 268 -5.78 -14.53 -6.50
N ASP A 269 -4.72 -13.72 -6.64
CA ASP A 269 -3.39 -14.21 -6.99
C ASP A 269 -2.83 -15.15 -5.91
N LEU A 270 -2.90 -14.75 -4.63
CA LEU A 270 -2.43 -15.58 -3.52
C LEU A 270 -3.16 -16.93 -3.44
N GLN A 271 -4.48 -16.93 -3.63
CA GLN A 271 -5.29 -18.15 -3.62
C GLN A 271 -4.95 -19.13 -4.76
N THR A 272 -4.51 -18.63 -5.91
CA THR A 272 -4.13 -19.46 -7.05
C THR A 272 -2.75 -20.10 -6.91
N ARG A 273 -1.90 -19.62 -6.00
CA ARG A 273 -0.51 -20.09 -5.83
C ARG A 273 -0.36 -21.39 -5.03
N HIS A 274 -1.47 -21.98 -4.55
CA HIS A 274 -1.45 -23.23 -3.75
C HIS A 274 -0.56 -23.17 -2.50
N LEU A 275 -0.50 -22.00 -1.85
CA LEU A 275 0.29 -21.75 -0.65
C LEU A 275 -0.44 -22.24 0.60
N ALA A 276 0.33 -22.53 1.65
CA ALA A 276 -0.22 -22.81 2.99
C ALA A 276 -0.64 -21.50 3.67
N ILE A 277 -1.89 -21.08 3.46
CA ILE A 277 -2.43 -19.82 3.96
C ILE A 277 -3.35 -20.09 5.16
N THR A 278 -3.06 -19.39 6.26
CA THR A 278 -4.01 -19.25 7.38
C THR A 278 -4.55 -17.83 7.36
N SER A 279 -5.87 -17.66 7.38
CA SER A 279 -6.46 -16.31 7.31
C SER A 279 -7.64 -16.14 8.27
N HIS A 280 -7.92 -14.90 8.62
CA HIS A 280 -9.08 -14.46 9.36
C HIS A 280 -9.52 -13.07 8.88
N THR A 281 -10.69 -12.63 9.32
CA THR A 281 -11.22 -11.31 9.00
C THR A 281 -11.25 -10.45 10.26
N THR A 282 -10.84 -9.20 10.14
CA THR A 282 -10.94 -8.17 11.18
C THR A 282 -11.46 -6.88 10.59
N VAL A 283 -11.82 -5.92 11.43
CA VAL A 283 -12.27 -4.59 10.98
C VAL A 283 -11.16 -3.57 11.17
N TRP A 284 -10.84 -2.84 10.11
CA TRP A 284 -9.95 -1.70 10.14
C TRP A 284 -10.78 -0.41 10.28
N PRO A 285 -10.64 0.34 11.37
CA PRO A 285 -11.36 1.62 11.56
C PRO A 285 -10.63 2.74 10.82
N PHE A 286 -10.63 2.73 9.49
CA PHE A 286 -9.83 3.64 8.65
C PHE A 286 -10.08 5.11 8.97
N CYS A 287 -11.36 5.53 8.94
CA CYS A 287 -11.77 6.89 9.37
C CYS A 287 -13.14 6.77 10.07
N PRO A 288 -13.16 6.54 11.40
CA PRO A 288 -14.40 6.31 12.15
C PRO A 288 -15.36 7.50 12.12
N GLU A 289 -14.83 8.72 12.08
CA GLU A 289 -15.63 9.96 12.02
C GLU A 289 -16.47 10.02 10.74
N ASP A 290 -15.93 9.56 9.62
CA ASP A 290 -16.61 9.48 8.33
C ASP A 290 -17.33 8.14 8.12
N HIS A 291 -17.41 7.29 9.16
CA HIS A 291 -17.94 5.93 9.08
C HIS A 291 -17.25 5.05 8.02
N LEU A 292 -15.97 5.30 7.77
CA LEU A 292 -15.16 4.50 6.85
C LEU A 292 -14.48 3.36 7.62
N LEU A 293 -15.14 2.22 7.63
CA LEU A 293 -14.64 0.98 8.20
C LEU A 293 -14.46 -0.05 7.08
N TYR A 294 -13.36 -0.80 7.11
CA TYR A 294 -13.09 -1.85 6.13
C TYR A 294 -13.01 -3.21 6.80
N ASP A 295 -13.65 -4.21 6.20
CA ASP A 295 -13.37 -5.60 6.52
C ASP A 295 -12.04 -5.98 5.86
N MET A 296 -11.08 -6.42 6.68
CA MET A 296 -9.74 -6.80 6.26
C MET A 296 -9.59 -8.31 6.24
N TRP A 297 -9.05 -8.85 5.16
CA TRP A 297 -8.56 -10.22 5.11
C TRP A 297 -7.08 -10.21 5.54
N ILE A 298 -6.81 -10.76 6.71
CA ILE A 298 -5.46 -10.91 7.23
C ILE A 298 -5.01 -12.34 6.96
N ALA A 299 -3.97 -12.49 6.15
CA ALA A 299 -3.46 -13.78 5.73
C ALA A 299 -2.00 -13.95 6.15
N ARG A 300 -1.70 -15.10 6.74
CA ARG A 300 -0.35 -15.57 6.99
C ARG A 300 -0.03 -16.70 6.02
N VAL A 301 1.01 -16.51 5.23
CA VAL A 301 1.58 -17.53 4.34
C VAL A 301 2.79 -18.13 5.03
N ASN A 302 2.77 -19.45 5.27
CA ASN A 302 3.92 -20.18 5.81
C ASN A 302 4.77 -20.69 4.62
N LEU A 303 6.05 -20.30 4.60
CA LEU A 303 6.99 -20.62 3.50
C LEU A 303 7.94 -21.76 3.87
N GLN A 304 8.02 -22.12 5.15
CA GLN A 304 8.73 -23.33 5.57
C GLN A 304 7.84 -24.56 5.32
N SER A 305 8.22 -25.38 4.38
CA SER A 305 7.66 -26.72 4.13
C SER A 305 8.68 -27.81 4.51
#